data_28f4c213e8c19ebe60467fdca4ad4e9c
#
_entry.id   28f4c213e8c19ebe60467fdca4ad4e9c
#
_cell.length_a   1.000
_cell.length_b   1.000
_cell.length_c   1.000
_cell.angle_alpha   90.00
_cell.angle_beta   90.00
_cell.angle_gamma   90.00
#
_symmetry.space_group_name_H-M   'P 1'
#
loop_
_entity.id
_entity.type
_entity.pdbx_description
1 polymer ?
#
loop_
_entity_poly.entity_id
_entity_poly.type
_entity_poly.pdbx_seq_one_letter_code
_entity_poly.pdbx_strand_id
1 'polypeptide(L)'
;MSQLGATADYLGLEVESASDAALLERFVSGRDEDAFATLVDCYRQLVVRICRRALGNHHDVEDAAQDTFLALANGAASIENPGSLASWLYGVATRTARRLAAKRGRRREQPLEQDWIAGDDEWTIALHYMHELLDEELHRLPQRYRDPLILHYLLGKTVKQVAAQLETSVGSIDGYLKRGKRELRVRLAMRGAGLAVTFG
;
A
#
# COMPACT_ATOMS: atom_id res chain seq x y z
N MET A 1 -2.80 6.28 24.98
CA MET A 1 -1.34 6.36 25.22
C MET A 1 -0.66 5.82 23.95
N SER A 2 -0.50 6.67 22.93
CA SER A 2 0.06 6.20 21.65
C SER A 2 0.68 7.38 20.89
N GLN A 3 1.82 7.88 21.37
CA GLN A 3 2.66 8.89 20.69
C GLN A 3 4.16 8.55 20.75
N LEU A 4 4.54 7.31 20.98
CA LEU A 4 5.95 6.93 21.13
C LEU A 4 6.62 6.43 19.85
N GLY A 5 5.86 6.19 18.75
CA GLY A 5 6.42 5.69 17.49
C GLY A 5 7.00 6.75 16.55
N ALA A 6 6.56 8.01 16.67
CA ALA A 6 6.93 9.06 15.70
C ALA A 6 8.16 9.90 16.08
N THR A 7 8.67 9.74 17.31
CA THR A 7 9.79 10.55 17.84
C THR A 7 11.15 9.84 17.83
N ALA A 8 11.19 8.54 17.54
CA ALA A 8 12.45 7.77 17.53
C ALA A 8 13.37 8.12 16.34
N ASP A 9 12.80 8.56 15.24
CA ASP A 9 13.55 8.89 14.01
C ASP A 9 14.38 10.19 14.13
N TYR A 10 14.05 11.06 15.10
CA TYR A 10 14.76 12.34 15.32
C TYR A 10 16.03 12.22 16.17
N LEU A 11 16.26 11.10 16.85
CA LEU A 11 17.39 10.94 17.78
C LEU A 11 18.49 9.99 17.28
N GLY A 12 18.41 9.49 16.02
CA GLY A 12 19.44 8.61 15.48
C GLY A 12 19.62 7.30 16.27
N LEU A 13 18.67 6.96 17.13
CA LEU A 13 18.62 5.66 17.77
C LEU A 13 18.04 4.69 16.75
N GLU A 14 18.92 3.93 16.09
CA GLU A 14 18.53 2.70 15.40
C GLU A 14 17.95 1.74 16.47
N VAL A 15 16.65 1.90 16.75
CA VAL A 15 15.90 0.81 17.34
C VAL A 15 15.94 -0.27 16.27
N GLU A 16 16.65 -1.37 16.51
CA GLU A 16 16.57 -2.57 15.69
C GLU A 16 15.11 -3.03 15.64
N SER A 17 14.34 -2.41 14.78
CA SER A 17 12.99 -2.90 14.50
C SER A 17 13.18 -4.24 13.82
N ALA A 18 12.64 -5.30 14.42
CA ALA A 18 12.69 -6.63 13.85
C ALA A 18 12.27 -6.56 12.36
N SER A 19 13.00 -7.25 11.49
CA SER A 19 12.68 -7.25 10.06
C SER A 19 11.31 -7.87 9.81
N ASP A 20 10.65 -7.48 8.71
CA ASP A 20 9.37 -8.11 8.29
C ASP A 20 9.49 -9.63 8.27
N ALA A 21 10.64 -10.17 7.85
CA ALA A 21 10.92 -11.60 7.84
C ALA A 21 10.86 -12.21 9.24
N ALA A 22 11.53 -11.60 10.20
CA ALA A 22 11.55 -12.08 11.58
C ALA A 22 10.18 -12.00 12.25
N LEU A 23 9.41 -10.92 11.98
CA LEU A 23 8.06 -10.76 12.52
C LEU A 23 7.09 -11.79 11.90
N LEU A 24 7.15 -11.99 10.57
CA LEU A 24 6.33 -12.99 9.89
C LEU A 24 6.67 -14.41 10.37
N GLU A 25 7.96 -14.73 10.52
CA GLU A 25 8.38 -16.05 11.03
C GLU A 25 7.87 -16.31 12.44
N ARG A 26 8.00 -15.35 13.36
CA ARG A 26 7.47 -15.45 14.72
C ARG A 26 5.95 -15.67 14.71
N PHE A 27 5.22 -14.93 13.88
CA PHE A 27 3.78 -15.09 13.78
C PHE A 27 3.37 -16.44 13.16
N VAL A 28 4.04 -16.87 12.10
CA VAL A 28 3.69 -18.13 11.40
C VAL A 28 4.03 -19.35 12.24
N SER A 29 5.22 -19.38 12.87
CA SER A 29 5.69 -20.56 13.64
C SER A 29 5.12 -20.61 15.04
N GLY A 30 4.97 -19.47 15.71
CA GLY A 30 4.60 -19.38 17.12
C GLY A 30 3.23 -18.77 17.40
N ARG A 31 2.49 -18.32 16.40
CA ARG A 31 1.26 -17.52 16.58
C ARG A 31 1.47 -16.32 17.50
N ASP A 32 2.66 -15.70 17.39
CA ASP A 32 3.05 -14.56 18.19
C ASP A 32 2.21 -13.33 17.81
N GLU A 33 1.24 -13.02 18.68
CA GLU A 33 0.30 -11.91 18.48
C GLU A 33 1.00 -10.54 18.52
N ASP A 34 2.06 -10.39 19.32
CA ASP A 34 2.83 -9.14 19.41
C ASP A 34 3.61 -8.88 18.12
N ALA A 35 4.16 -9.94 17.50
CA ALA A 35 4.80 -9.83 16.19
C ALA A 35 3.78 -9.42 15.11
N PHE A 36 2.58 -9.98 15.13
CA PHE A 36 1.52 -9.59 14.21
C PHE A 36 1.04 -8.15 14.44
N ALA A 37 0.82 -7.76 15.70
CA ALA A 37 0.44 -6.39 16.05
C ALA A 37 1.48 -5.36 15.55
N THR A 38 2.77 -5.68 15.70
CA THR A 38 3.86 -4.86 15.17
C THR A 38 3.77 -4.69 13.65
N LEU A 39 3.50 -5.78 12.90
CA LEU A 39 3.29 -5.70 11.44
C LEU A 39 2.07 -4.83 11.10
N VAL A 40 0.96 -4.99 11.83
CA VAL A 40 -0.24 -4.16 11.63
C VAL A 40 0.09 -2.67 11.84
N ASP A 41 0.78 -2.32 12.91
CA ASP A 41 1.14 -0.93 13.21
C ASP A 41 2.07 -0.33 12.15
N CYS A 42 3.07 -1.10 11.69
CA CYS A 42 3.98 -0.66 10.63
C CYS A 42 3.28 -0.37 9.29
N TYR A 43 2.26 -1.16 8.96
CA TYR A 43 1.63 -1.10 7.64
C TYR A 43 0.22 -0.46 7.62
N ARG A 44 -0.37 -0.18 8.79
CA ARG A 44 -1.73 0.38 8.90
C ARG A 44 -1.92 1.64 8.05
N GLN A 45 -0.98 2.58 8.12
CA GLN A 45 -1.09 3.83 7.36
C GLN A 45 -1.06 3.60 5.85
N LEU A 46 -0.25 2.66 5.37
CA LEU A 46 -0.21 2.28 3.95
C LEU A 46 -1.56 1.72 3.53
N VAL A 47 -2.07 0.72 4.26
CA VAL A 47 -3.32 0.03 3.94
C VAL A 47 -4.51 1.00 3.95
N VAL A 48 -4.64 1.80 5.01
CA VAL A 48 -5.71 2.82 5.12
C VAL A 48 -5.64 3.83 3.97
N ARG A 49 -4.45 4.30 3.60
CA ARG A 49 -4.27 5.23 2.49
C ARG A 49 -4.72 4.64 1.15
N ILE A 50 -4.42 3.35 0.92
CA ILE A 50 -4.85 2.64 -0.28
C ILE A 50 -6.37 2.51 -0.30
N CYS A 51 -6.98 2.09 0.80
CA CYS A 51 -8.42 1.91 0.90
C CYS A 51 -9.17 3.24 0.69
N ARG A 52 -8.68 4.36 1.23
CA ARG A 52 -9.27 5.69 1.05
C ARG A 52 -9.31 6.17 -0.40
N ARG A 53 -8.42 5.68 -1.26
CA ARG A 53 -8.44 6.06 -2.69
C ARG A 53 -9.65 5.51 -3.44
N ALA A 54 -10.16 4.35 -3.02
CA ALA A 54 -11.25 3.67 -3.67
C ALA A 54 -12.59 3.79 -2.92
N LEU A 55 -12.57 4.22 -1.66
CA LEU A 55 -13.72 4.22 -0.77
C LEU A 55 -13.95 5.61 -0.17
N GLY A 56 -15.18 6.13 -0.33
CA GLY A 56 -15.53 7.50 0.07
C GLY A 56 -15.92 7.67 1.53
N ASN A 57 -16.22 6.59 2.27
CA ASN A 57 -16.61 6.70 3.67
C ASN A 57 -15.65 5.98 4.62
N HIS A 58 -15.60 6.48 5.85
CA HIS A 58 -14.65 6.01 6.86
C HIS A 58 -14.89 4.54 7.27
N HIS A 59 -16.14 4.12 7.43
CA HIS A 59 -16.47 2.75 7.85
C HIS A 59 -16.01 1.72 6.83
N ASP A 60 -16.21 1.97 5.53
CA ASP A 60 -15.74 1.07 4.48
C ASP A 60 -14.23 1.01 4.41
N VAL A 61 -13.56 2.12 4.67
CA VAL A 61 -12.09 2.17 4.73
C VAL A 61 -11.57 1.30 5.87
N GLU A 62 -12.20 1.40 7.04
CA GLU A 62 -11.85 0.58 8.21
C GLU A 62 -12.13 -0.91 7.95
N ASP A 63 -13.30 -1.24 7.41
CA ASP A 63 -13.66 -2.62 7.05
C ASP A 63 -12.68 -3.22 6.03
N ALA A 64 -12.34 -2.47 4.97
CA ALA A 64 -11.39 -2.92 3.96
C ALA A 64 -9.97 -3.07 4.53
N ALA A 65 -9.57 -2.20 5.46
CA ALA A 65 -8.29 -2.32 6.13
C ALA A 65 -8.25 -3.54 7.04
N GLN A 66 -9.30 -3.79 7.80
CA GLN A 66 -9.44 -4.97 8.64
C GLN A 66 -9.43 -6.26 7.81
N ASP A 67 -10.20 -6.33 6.72
CA ASP A 67 -10.20 -7.46 5.78
C ASP A 67 -8.80 -7.72 5.22
N THR A 68 -8.03 -6.65 4.96
CA THR A 68 -6.65 -6.76 4.46
C THR A 68 -5.74 -7.42 5.49
N PHE A 69 -5.82 -7.03 6.76
CA PHE A 69 -5.01 -7.64 7.81
C PHE A 69 -5.50 -9.05 8.20
N LEU A 70 -6.80 -9.33 8.10
CA LEU A 70 -7.31 -10.69 8.21
C LEU A 70 -6.77 -11.60 7.09
N ALA A 71 -6.67 -11.06 5.86
CA ALA A 71 -6.04 -11.80 4.77
C ALA A 71 -4.55 -12.05 5.05
N LEU A 72 -3.82 -11.10 5.67
CA LEU A 72 -2.45 -11.32 6.11
C LEU A 72 -2.38 -12.42 7.17
N ALA A 73 -3.22 -12.37 8.20
CA ALA A 73 -3.23 -13.38 9.27
C ALA A 73 -3.45 -14.80 8.73
N ASN A 74 -4.32 -14.93 7.72
CA ASN A 74 -4.64 -16.22 7.09
C ASN A 74 -3.61 -16.66 6.03
N GLY A 75 -2.94 -15.70 5.39
CA GLY A 75 -2.04 -15.95 4.25
C GLY A 75 -0.56 -15.78 4.55
N ALA A 76 -0.18 -15.43 5.78
CA ALA A 76 1.21 -15.12 6.15
C ALA A 76 2.19 -16.23 5.77
N ALA A 77 1.80 -17.51 5.97
CA ALA A 77 2.62 -18.68 5.63
C ALA A 77 2.87 -18.84 4.12
N SER A 78 2.09 -18.22 3.26
CA SER A 78 2.24 -18.29 1.80
C SER A 78 3.09 -17.14 1.22
N ILE A 79 3.60 -16.25 2.05
CA ILE A 79 4.43 -15.12 1.61
C ILE A 79 5.86 -15.60 1.44
N GLU A 80 6.24 -15.93 0.19
CA GLU A 80 7.57 -16.46 -0.13
C GLU A 80 8.71 -15.44 0.07
N ASN A 81 8.41 -14.16 -0.11
CA ASN A 81 9.40 -13.08 0.05
C ASN A 81 8.92 -12.05 1.07
N PRO A 82 9.35 -12.17 2.33
CA PRO A 82 8.99 -11.23 3.39
C PRO A 82 9.38 -9.78 3.12
N GLY A 83 10.49 -9.54 2.43
CA GLY A 83 10.92 -8.21 2.02
C GLY A 83 9.91 -7.49 1.10
N SER A 84 9.03 -8.25 0.45
CA SER A 84 7.96 -7.74 -0.42
C SER A 84 6.60 -7.63 0.26
N LEU A 85 6.53 -7.75 1.60
CA LEU A 85 5.28 -7.68 2.36
C LEU A 85 4.47 -6.42 2.06
N ALA A 86 5.13 -5.26 1.94
CA ALA A 86 4.49 -4.00 1.55
C ALA A 86 3.73 -4.12 0.20
N SER A 87 4.35 -4.75 -0.79
CA SER A 87 3.74 -4.96 -2.12
C SER A 87 2.60 -5.98 -2.08
N TRP A 88 2.72 -6.99 -1.24
CA TRP A 88 1.67 -7.97 -1.02
C TRP A 88 0.44 -7.29 -0.38
N LEU A 89 0.63 -6.54 0.70
CA LEU A 89 -0.42 -5.76 1.37
C LEU A 89 -1.05 -4.73 0.43
N TYR A 90 -0.23 -4.04 -0.36
CA TYR A 90 -0.71 -3.12 -1.39
C TYR A 90 -1.70 -3.81 -2.35
N GLY A 91 -1.32 -4.97 -2.87
CA GLY A 91 -2.15 -5.74 -3.79
C GLY A 91 -3.44 -6.25 -3.13
N VAL A 92 -3.39 -6.70 -1.87
CA VAL A 92 -4.58 -7.16 -1.14
C VAL A 92 -5.51 -6.00 -0.84
N ALA A 93 -5.00 -4.89 -0.29
CA ALA A 93 -5.78 -3.70 0.04
C ALA A 93 -6.51 -3.12 -1.20
N THR A 94 -5.79 -3.01 -2.33
CA THR A 94 -6.39 -2.53 -3.59
C THR A 94 -7.54 -3.44 -4.05
N ARG A 95 -7.36 -4.76 -4.03
CA ARG A 95 -8.41 -5.72 -4.43
C ARG A 95 -9.60 -5.68 -3.48
N THR A 96 -9.36 -5.61 -2.17
CA THR A 96 -10.41 -5.56 -1.15
C THR A 96 -11.24 -4.29 -1.26
N ALA A 97 -10.58 -3.13 -1.37
CA ALA A 97 -11.25 -1.84 -1.52
C ALA A 97 -12.09 -1.79 -2.81
N ARG A 98 -11.55 -2.24 -3.95
CA ARG A 98 -12.29 -2.29 -5.23
C ARG A 98 -13.51 -3.23 -5.16
N ARG A 99 -13.35 -4.40 -4.52
CA ARG A 99 -14.47 -5.34 -4.33
C ARG A 99 -15.59 -4.70 -3.51
N LEU A 100 -15.24 -3.97 -2.45
CA LEU A 100 -16.22 -3.30 -1.59
C LEU A 100 -16.90 -2.14 -2.32
N ALA A 101 -16.14 -1.32 -3.06
CA ALA A 101 -16.67 -0.24 -3.90
C ALA A 101 -17.66 -0.78 -4.95
N ALA A 102 -17.31 -1.85 -5.66
CA ALA A 102 -18.18 -2.49 -6.65
C ALA A 102 -19.46 -3.08 -6.02
N LYS A 103 -19.37 -3.64 -4.81
CA LYS A 103 -20.55 -4.16 -4.07
C LYS A 103 -21.52 -3.04 -3.70
N ARG A 104 -20.98 -1.86 -3.31
CA ARG A 104 -21.80 -0.68 -3.00
C ARG A 104 -22.40 -0.04 -4.25
N GLY A 105 -21.66 0.07 -5.35
CA GLY A 105 -22.19 0.56 -6.62
C GLY A 105 -23.43 -0.21 -7.02
N ARG A 106 -23.39 -1.55 -6.95
CA ARG A 106 -24.56 -2.42 -7.24
C ARG A 106 -25.73 -2.26 -6.27
N ARG A 107 -25.48 -1.87 -5.00
CA ARG A 107 -26.56 -1.59 -4.04
C ARG A 107 -27.19 -0.22 -4.21
N ARG A 108 -26.46 0.77 -4.76
CA ARG A 108 -26.96 2.11 -5.08
C ARG A 108 -27.93 2.15 -6.28
N GLU A 109 -27.98 1.12 -7.10
CA GLU A 109 -28.99 0.96 -8.16
C GLU A 109 -30.40 0.64 -7.61
N GLN A 110 -30.52 0.32 -6.30
CA GLN A 110 -31.79 0.27 -5.59
C GLN A 110 -31.97 1.59 -4.83
N PRO A 111 -33.09 2.35 -5.05
CA PRO A 111 -33.26 3.68 -4.45
C PRO A 111 -33.56 3.60 -2.97
N LEU A 112 -32.56 3.74 -2.13
CA LEU A 112 -32.68 4.01 -0.70
C LEU A 112 -31.60 5.00 -0.28
N GLU A 113 -32.07 6.21 0.05
CA GLU A 113 -31.44 7.31 0.79
C GLU A 113 -29.97 7.64 0.45
N GLN A 114 -29.89 8.73 -0.29
CA GLN A 114 -28.69 9.44 -0.67
C GLN A 114 -28.04 10.10 0.55
N ASP A 115 -26.99 9.50 1.11
CA ASP A 115 -25.92 10.29 1.69
C ASP A 115 -25.02 10.74 0.54
N TRP A 116 -25.38 11.85 -0.07
CA TRP A 116 -24.53 12.59 -1.00
C TRP A 116 -23.33 13.10 -0.22
N ILE A 117 -22.16 12.51 -0.48
CA ILE A 117 -20.92 13.25 -0.24
C ILE A 117 -20.96 14.42 -1.22
N ALA A 118 -21.27 15.61 -0.69
CA ALA A 118 -21.26 16.86 -1.44
C ALA A 118 -19.88 17.01 -2.09
N GLY A 119 -19.84 16.98 -3.45
CA GLY A 119 -18.65 17.31 -4.22
C GLY A 119 -18.07 16.19 -5.09
N ASP A 120 -18.90 15.40 -5.81
CA ASP A 120 -18.43 14.70 -7.01
C ASP A 120 -18.30 15.73 -8.15
N ASP A 121 -17.38 16.68 -7.99
CA ASP A 121 -16.95 17.50 -9.08
C ASP A 121 -16.14 16.65 -10.09
N GLU A 122 -16.11 17.08 -11.34
CA GLU A 122 -15.39 16.43 -12.43
C GLU A 122 -13.93 16.12 -12.04
N TRP A 123 -13.35 16.94 -11.16
CA TRP A 123 -12.00 16.77 -10.65
C TRP A 123 -11.86 15.57 -9.71
N THR A 124 -12.81 15.34 -8.81
CA THR A 124 -12.80 14.20 -7.88
C THR A 124 -12.94 12.89 -8.65
N ILE A 125 -13.81 12.84 -9.66
CA ILE A 125 -13.98 11.68 -10.55
C ILE A 125 -12.69 11.42 -11.33
N ALA A 126 -12.08 12.46 -11.90
CA ALA A 126 -10.82 12.33 -12.62
C ALA A 126 -9.68 11.83 -11.71
N LEU A 127 -9.62 12.30 -10.47
CA LEU A 127 -8.62 11.88 -9.49
C LEU A 127 -8.79 10.40 -9.10
N HIS A 128 -10.02 9.94 -8.89
CA HIS A 128 -10.30 8.52 -8.63
C HIS A 128 -9.85 7.65 -9.81
N TYR A 129 -10.22 8.03 -11.04
CA TYR A 129 -9.80 7.31 -12.24
C TYR A 129 -8.27 7.24 -12.38
N MET A 130 -7.58 8.34 -12.09
CA MET A 130 -6.11 8.40 -12.10
C MET A 130 -5.49 7.45 -11.06
N HIS A 131 -6.05 7.40 -9.87
CA HIS A 131 -5.59 6.49 -8.83
C HIS A 131 -5.81 5.02 -9.20
N GLU A 132 -6.95 4.70 -9.80
CA GLU A 132 -7.22 3.33 -10.27
C GLU A 132 -6.22 2.90 -11.35
N LEU A 133 -5.95 3.77 -12.32
CA LEU A 133 -4.95 3.52 -13.37
C LEU A 133 -3.55 3.32 -12.78
N LEU A 134 -3.17 4.18 -11.84
CA LEU A 134 -1.88 4.08 -11.16
C LEU A 134 -1.72 2.75 -10.42
N ASP A 135 -2.75 2.36 -9.67
CA ASP A 135 -2.75 1.11 -8.91
C ASP A 135 -2.67 -0.12 -9.82
N GLU A 136 -3.39 -0.10 -10.95
CA GLU A 136 -3.32 -1.17 -11.95
C GLU A 136 -1.93 -1.28 -12.59
N GLU A 137 -1.39 -0.17 -13.07
CA GLU A 137 -0.09 -0.20 -13.74
C GLU A 137 1.06 -0.48 -12.77
N LEU A 138 0.96 -0.01 -11.53
CA LEU A 138 1.92 -0.36 -10.48
C LEU A 138 1.89 -1.86 -10.19
N HIS A 139 0.69 -2.47 -10.15
CA HIS A 139 0.55 -3.92 -9.94
C HIS A 139 1.13 -4.74 -11.10
N ARG A 140 1.06 -4.23 -12.32
CA ARG A 140 1.61 -4.89 -13.53
C ARG A 140 3.12 -4.73 -13.69
N LEU A 141 3.76 -3.86 -12.90
CA LEU A 141 5.21 -3.74 -12.93
C LEU A 141 5.88 -5.02 -12.42
N PRO A 142 7.03 -5.41 -12.99
CA PRO A 142 7.89 -6.43 -12.40
C PRO A 142 8.18 -6.11 -10.93
N GLN A 143 8.19 -7.13 -10.08
CA GLN A 143 8.37 -7.01 -8.63
C GLN A 143 9.61 -6.19 -8.27
N ARG A 144 10.75 -6.41 -8.94
CA ARG A 144 12.01 -5.67 -8.74
C ARG A 144 11.89 -4.15 -8.90
N TYR A 145 10.85 -3.66 -9.60
CA TYR A 145 10.57 -2.22 -9.75
C TYR A 145 9.44 -1.77 -8.82
N ARG A 146 8.42 -2.62 -8.65
CA ARG A 146 7.26 -2.32 -7.82
C ARG A 146 7.62 -2.18 -6.34
N ASP A 147 8.37 -3.13 -5.79
CA ASP A 147 8.72 -3.14 -4.37
C ASP A 147 9.49 -1.89 -3.94
N PRO A 148 10.57 -1.48 -4.62
CA PRO A 148 11.26 -0.23 -4.30
C PRO A 148 10.35 1.01 -4.41
N LEU A 149 9.45 1.06 -5.41
CA LEU A 149 8.53 2.19 -5.57
C LEU A 149 7.56 2.29 -4.39
N ILE A 150 6.98 1.18 -3.96
CA ILE A 150 6.06 1.15 -2.82
C ILE A 150 6.80 1.53 -1.52
N LEU A 151 7.94 0.90 -1.25
CA LEU A 151 8.71 1.16 -0.05
C LEU A 151 9.20 2.62 0.03
N HIS A 152 9.68 3.16 -1.07
CA HIS A 152 10.25 4.51 -1.09
C HIS A 152 9.16 5.60 -1.13
N TYR A 153 8.19 5.52 -2.07
CA TYR A 153 7.21 6.59 -2.28
C TYR A 153 5.95 6.47 -1.42
N LEU A 154 5.53 5.27 -1.05
CA LEU A 154 4.31 5.10 -0.25
C LEU A 154 4.61 4.93 1.24
N LEU A 155 5.73 4.31 1.61
CA LEU A 155 6.16 4.16 3.00
C LEU A 155 7.22 5.18 3.44
N GLY A 156 7.76 6.00 2.52
CA GLY A 156 8.72 7.05 2.84
C GLY A 156 10.10 6.53 3.23
N LYS A 157 10.42 5.27 2.95
CA LYS A 157 11.73 4.68 3.30
C LYS A 157 12.84 5.31 2.45
N THR A 158 13.99 5.55 3.07
CA THR A 158 15.19 5.99 2.36
C THR A 158 15.71 4.88 1.45
N VAL A 159 16.48 5.24 0.40
CA VAL A 159 17.08 4.25 -0.51
C VAL A 159 17.94 3.23 0.24
N LYS A 160 18.63 3.64 1.29
CA LYS A 160 19.42 2.75 2.16
C LYS A 160 18.54 1.73 2.90
N GLN A 161 17.42 2.18 3.48
CA GLN A 161 16.46 1.30 4.17
C GLN A 161 15.79 0.32 3.20
N VAL A 162 15.43 0.78 1.99
CA VAL A 162 14.89 -0.09 0.94
C VAL A 162 15.92 -1.14 0.51
N ALA A 163 17.18 -0.73 0.35
CA ALA A 163 18.27 -1.64 -0.02
C ALA A 163 18.49 -2.73 1.05
N ALA A 164 18.48 -2.34 2.32
CA ALA A 164 18.60 -3.27 3.44
C ALA A 164 17.41 -4.24 3.50
N GLN A 165 16.16 -3.74 3.37
CA GLN A 165 14.96 -4.56 3.43
C GLN A 165 14.83 -5.54 2.27
N LEU A 166 15.26 -5.15 1.06
CA LEU A 166 15.22 -6.00 -0.13
C LEU A 166 16.53 -6.77 -0.36
N GLU A 167 17.45 -6.76 0.59
CA GLU A 167 18.73 -7.46 0.57
C GLU A 167 19.53 -7.21 -0.72
N THR A 168 19.58 -5.94 -1.15
CA THR A 168 20.23 -5.54 -2.39
C THR A 168 21.08 -4.27 -2.22
N SER A 169 21.86 -3.91 -3.25
CA SER A 169 22.72 -2.73 -3.17
C SER A 169 21.94 -1.41 -3.35
N VAL A 170 22.41 -0.34 -2.70
CA VAL A 170 21.87 1.03 -2.85
C VAL A 170 21.85 1.46 -4.33
N GLY A 171 22.92 1.15 -5.08
CA GLY A 171 23.01 1.46 -6.51
C GLY A 171 21.96 0.72 -7.36
N SER A 172 21.65 -0.54 -6.99
CA SER A 172 20.59 -1.31 -7.65
C SER A 172 19.22 -0.69 -7.40
N ILE A 173 18.91 -0.30 -6.15
CA ILE A 173 17.64 0.35 -5.81
C ILE A 173 17.48 1.67 -6.58
N ASP A 174 18.51 2.49 -6.64
CA ASP A 174 18.49 3.75 -7.41
C ASP A 174 18.17 3.48 -8.89
N GLY A 175 18.80 2.45 -9.46
CA GLY A 175 18.50 2.00 -10.81
C GLY A 175 17.09 1.47 -10.99
N TYR A 176 16.55 0.73 -10.01
CA TYR A 176 15.18 0.19 -10.05
C TYR A 176 14.14 1.29 -9.92
N LEU A 177 14.34 2.26 -9.03
CA LEU A 177 13.46 3.42 -8.89
C LEU A 177 13.41 4.25 -10.17
N LYS A 178 14.56 4.54 -10.79
CA LYS A 178 14.63 5.30 -12.06
C LYS A 178 13.92 4.57 -13.20
N ARG A 179 14.19 3.27 -13.36
CA ARG A 179 13.57 2.45 -14.42
C ARG A 179 12.10 2.21 -14.18
N GLY A 180 11.71 1.90 -12.93
CA GLY A 180 10.32 1.69 -12.54
C GLY A 180 9.46 2.94 -12.77
N LYS A 181 9.93 4.13 -12.37
CA LYS A 181 9.25 5.40 -12.66
C LYS A 181 9.06 5.65 -14.16
N ARG A 182 10.11 5.40 -14.95
CA ARG A 182 10.04 5.57 -16.40
C ARG A 182 9.02 4.63 -17.03
N GLU A 183 9.05 3.35 -16.65
CA GLU A 183 8.12 2.35 -17.17
C GLU A 183 6.67 2.66 -16.78
N LEU A 184 6.44 3.02 -15.51
CA LEU A 184 5.12 3.41 -15.03
C LEU A 184 4.58 4.63 -15.78
N ARG A 185 5.42 5.66 -16.00
CA ARG A 185 5.04 6.86 -16.78
C ARG A 185 4.65 6.51 -18.21
N VAL A 186 5.41 5.65 -18.88
CA VAL A 186 5.09 5.21 -20.26
C VAL A 186 3.75 4.47 -20.30
N ARG A 187 3.51 3.55 -19.37
CA ARG A 187 2.25 2.79 -19.28
C ARG A 187 1.04 3.70 -19.02
N LEU A 188 1.17 4.65 -18.10
CA LEU A 188 0.12 5.62 -17.81
C LEU A 188 -0.15 6.53 -19.02
N ALA A 189 0.89 6.97 -19.72
CA ALA A 189 0.74 7.77 -20.94
C ALA A 189 -0.03 7.02 -22.04
N MET A 190 0.25 5.73 -22.24
CA MET A 190 -0.47 4.89 -23.20
C MET A 190 -1.96 4.72 -22.87
N ARG A 191 -2.35 4.91 -21.61
CA ARG A 191 -3.76 4.84 -21.16
C ARG A 191 -4.43 6.21 -21.06
N GLY A 192 -3.84 7.24 -21.64
CA GLY A 192 -4.40 8.61 -21.67
C GLY A 192 -4.18 9.41 -20.39
N ALA A 193 -3.46 8.87 -19.41
CA ALA A 193 -3.14 9.56 -18.14
C ALA A 193 -1.85 10.42 -18.21
N GLY A 194 -1.38 10.77 -19.41
CA GLY A 194 -0.04 11.30 -19.69
C GLY A 194 0.29 12.69 -19.18
N LEU A 195 -0.64 13.46 -18.63
CA LEU A 195 -0.42 14.87 -18.29
C LEU A 195 -0.36 15.20 -16.78
N ALA A 196 -0.65 14.26 -15.89
CA ALA A 196 -0.82 14.58 -14.46
C ALA A 196 0.23 13.96 -13.51
N VAL A 197 1.13 13.12 -13.98
CA VAL A 197 2.10 12.45 -13.09
C VAL A 197 3.46 13.11 -13.16
N THR A 198 3.58 14.28 -12.53
CA THR A 198 4.88 14.86 -12.18
C THR A 198 5.27 14.31 -10.81
N PHE A 199 6.15 13.32 -10.78
CA PHE A 199 6.81 12.92 -9.55
C PHE A 199 7.86 14.01 -9.22
N GLY A 200 7.54 14.86 -8.26
CA GLY A 200 8.50 15.79 -7.68
C GLY A 200 9.60 15.06 -6.93
#